data_a3f4f2a7b97671c21e2d6bfc423ccc02
#
_entry.id   a3f4f2a7b97671c21e2d6bfc423ccc02
#
_cell.length_a   1.000
_cell.length_b   1.000
_cell.length_c   1.000
_cell.angle_alpha   90.00
_cell.angle_beta   90.00
_cell.angle_gamma   90.00
#
_symmetry.space_group_name_H-M   'P 1'
#
loop_
_entity.id
_entity.type
_entity.pdbx_description
1 polymer ?
#
loop_
_entity_poly.entity_id
_entity_poly.type
_entity_poly.pdbx_seq_one_letter_code
_entity_poly.pdbx_strand_id
1 'polypeptide(L)'
;MCRILLPASRVSDSLLSERQPTNCDTQSNGAEAAPKGDRCGRASLFPKDRVDAKRSNIVFGAPFRTALFDFIAHDFSCALISICVFAAELLLPLESVMAQETSTNSAVPASNPENAPAIIPTRFLRQLGIIGSDRIDAVLLAALATEAPLLLIGAHGTAKSLLLNRVAEALDLKFRHYNASLLNYDDLVGYPLPDADGTLKFVETPASIWPAEAVFLDEISRCRPDMQNRLFPIIHEKCIQGMPIKNLKFRWAAMNPPPSDSSSGDETEYLGSEALDAALADRFPFVVEMPNWVNFSPDDRIALVQNQVFVLTPAVKQSVQALVNTTRQRLAQVKGAYGEMMNEYVHLISKVLPEVKIQLSGRRAVMLNEAIFAVHAARWTLEGKFNIDESAWIALKNTISDRARGITIDEGKLQLAHRKIFESLRLERADPRRLLCQETDPINRIFLALEIDSLPGYELSAYTADALASCGLGARHLLAAAIADHAAIARVNPAIAEQLAILVGELEIGCEIDGNFEAWGPKYKAYTQIVQTIGSRVADAPSTIGLNNLLLKLWKQSQCADEKVVVDIADSYMSMHERLQNRRAA
;
A
#
# COMPACT_ATOMS: atom_id res chain seq x y z
N MET A 1 -17.21 16.73 40.05
CA MET A 1 -17.51 16.01 41.31
C MET A 1 -17.72 14.53 40.98
N CYS A 2 -16.93 13.75 41.51
CA CYS A 2 -16.85 12.39 42.02
C CYS A 2 -15.54 11.72 41.64
N ARG A 3 -14.64 11.74 42.62
CA ARG A 3 -13.47 10.86 42.78
C ARG A 3 -13.91 9.52 43.33
N ILE A 4 -13.31 8.41 42.88
CA ILE A 4 -13.13 7.18 43.65
C ILE A 4 -11.84 6.56 43.10
N LEU A 5 -10.70 6.64 43.72
CA LEU A 5 -9.96 5.98 44.79
C LEU A 5 -9.66 4.50 44.50
N LEU A 6 -8.36 4.26 44.37
CA LEU A 6 -7.62 2.99 44.43
C LEU A 6 -7.75 2.31 45.79
N PRO A 7 -7.38 1.02 45.93
CA PRO A 7 -6.32 0.75 46.89
C PRO A 7 -5.14 -0.08 46.35
N ALA A 8 -3.99 0.27 46.93
CA ALA A 8 -2.74 -0.46 46.88
C ALA A 8 -2.75 -1.58 47.93
N SER A 9 -2.06 -2.71 47.66
CA SER A 9 -1.52 -3.55 48.72
C SER A 9 -0.11 -4.01 48.36
N ARG A 10 0.80 -3.67 49.27
CA ARG A 10 2.17 -4.17 49.43
C ARG A 10 2.19 -5.60 49.93
N VAL A 11 3.30 -6.30 49.72
CA VAL A 11 4.10 -7.13 50.64
C VAL A 11 5.20 -7.76 49.79
N SER A 12 6.42 -7.37 49.90
CA SER A 12 7.60 -7.58 50.73
C SER A 12 8.45 -8.81 50.36
N ASP A 13 9.67 -8.44 50.01
CA ASP A 13 11.02 -8.97 50.34
C ASP A 13 11.24 -10.48 50.60
N SER A 14 12.24 -11.03 49.95
CA SER A 14 13.51 -11.45 50.53
C SER A 14 14.28 -12.42 49.62
N LEU A 15 15.49 -12.25 49.45
CA LEU A 15 16.80 -12.76 49.77
C LEU A 15 17.68 -13.11 48.56
N LEU A 16 18.68 -12.29 48.40
CA LEU A 16 20.12 -12.47 48.29
C LEU A 16 20.65 -13.91 48.00
N SER A 17 21.46 -14.06 46.98
CA SER A 17 22.85 -14.52 47.16
C SER A 17 23.70 -14.32 45.90
N GLU A 18 24.78 -13.63 46.15
CA GLU A 18 25.99 -13.43 45.38
C GLU A 18 26.61 -14.71 44.78
N ARG A 19 27.27 -14.55 43.65
CA ARG A 19 28.67 -14.89 43.41
C ARG A 19 29.14 -14.53 42.00
N GLN A 20 30.02 -13.56 41.94
CA GLN A 20 31.14 -13.43 40.98
C GLN A 20 32.45 -13.78 41.73
N PRO A 21 33.68 -13.76 41.12
CA PRO A 21 34.13 -14.20 39.80
C PRO A 21 35.39 -15.07 39.93
N THR A 22 35.92 -15.67 38.88
CA THR A 22 37.38 -15.98 38.81
C THR A 22 37.91 -15.84 37.39
N ASN A 23 38.85 -14.93 37.26
CA ASN A 23 39.90 -14.85 36.23
C ASN A 23 40.75 -16.14 36.19
N CYS A 24 41.24 -16.47 35.00
CA CYS A 24 42.64 -16.90 34.89
C CYS A 24 43.18 -16.65 33.47
N ASP A 25 44.23 -15.86 33.45
CA ASP A 25 45.19 -15.64 32.36
C ASP A 25 45.95 -16.94 32.00
N THR A 26 46.48 -17.01 30.80
CA THR A 26 47.90 -17.14 30.39
C THR A 26 47.98 -17.53 28.92
N GLN A 27 48.53 -16.67 28.07
CA GLN A 27 49.87 -16.72 27.42
C GLN A 27 50.18 -18.10 26.77
N SER A 28 50.65 -18.27 25.57
CA SER A 28 51.69 -17.57 24.82
C SER A 28 51.96 -18.27 23.48
N ASN A 29 52.41 -17.48 22.52
CA ASN A 29 53.47 -17.74 21.53
C ASN A 29 53.36 -18.85 20.48
N GLY A 30 53.67 -18.44 19.28
CA GLY A 30 54.36 -19.25 18.31
C GLY A 30 54.08 -18.89 16.85
N ALA A 31 54.95 -18.08 16.31
CA ALA A 31 55.10 -17.77 14.91
C ALA A 31 55.53 -19.00 14.09
N GLU A 32 55.16 -19.05 12.83
CA GLU A 32 56.10 -19.17 11.69
C GLU A 32 55.41 -19.65 10.41
N ALA A 33 55.54 -18.85 9.39
CA ALA A 33 56.09 -19.10 8.06
C ALA A 33 55.27 -19.94 7.08
N ALA A 34 54.94 -19.26 6.02
CA ALA A 34 54.67 -19.82 4.70
C ALA A 34 55.94 -20.44 4.09
N PRO A 35 55.80 -21.32 3.10
CA PRO A 35 56.20 -20.86 1.78
C PRO A 35 55.32 -21.31 0.57
N LYS A 36 55.53 -20.53 -0.45
CA LYS A 36 55.18 -20.59 -1.86
C LYS A 36 55.44 -21.94 -2.53
N GLY A 37 54.66 -22.20 -3.57
CA GLY A 37 55.18 -22.94 -4.73
C GLY A 37 54.15 -23.74 -5.50
N ASP A 38 53.87 -23.26 -6.67
CA ASP A 38 53.87 -23.82 -8.01
C ASP A 38 52.80 -24.82 -8.49
N ARG A 39 52.09 -24.28 -9.48
CA ARG A 39 51.83 -24.77 -10.86
C ARG A 39 51.44 -26.21 -11.16
N CYS A 40 50.40 -26.25 -11.95
CA CYS A 40 50.22 -27.11 -13.14
C CYS A 40 49.56 -28.47 -12.96
N GLY A 41 48.48 -28.70 -13.73
CA GLY A 41 48.01 -30.05 -14.03
C GLY A 41 46.57 -30.09 -14.52
N ARG A 42 46.37 -29.87 -15.84
CA ARG A 42 45.17 -30.29 -16.59
C ARG A 42 44.99 -31.79 -16.47
N ALA A 43 43.74 -32.25 -16.28
CA ALA A 43 43.30 -33.49 -16.85
C ALA A 43 41.76 -33.49 -16.97
N SER A 44 41.30 -33.47 -18.18
CA SER A 44 39.98 -33.79 -18.68
C SER A 44 39.69 -35.28 -18.52
N LEU A 45 38.49 -35.64 -18.07
CA LEU A 45 37.94 -36.97 -18.35
C LEU A 45 36.40 -36.84 -18.37
N PHE A 46 35.88 -36.78 -19.58
CA PHE A 46 34.53 -37.21 -19.92
C PHE A 46 34.57 -38.66 -20.42
N PRO A 47 33.59 -39.47 -20.14
CA PRO A 47 33.20 -40.54 -21.03
C PRO A 47 31.95 -40.16 -21.83
N LYS A 48 32.11 -40.26 -23.14
CA LYS A 48 31.03 -40.30 -24.14
C LYS A 48 30.49 -41.72 -24.18
N ASP A 49 29.23 -41.89 -23.89
CA ASP A 49 28.48 -43.04 -24.37
C ASP A 49 27.38 -42.59 -25.33
N ARG A 50 27.57 -43.02 -26.56
CA ARG A 50 26.59 -42.94 -27.66
C ARG A 50 25.54 -44.03 -27.44
N VAL A 51 24.29 -43.63 -27.42
CA VAL A 51 23.17 -44.54 -27.67
C VAL A 51 22.48 -44.13 -28.96
N ASP A 52 22.55 -44.97 -29.95
CA ASP A 52 21.89 -44.85 -31.25
C ASP A 52 20.35 -44.89 -31.08
N ALA A 53 19.69 -43.82 -31.44
CA ALA A 53 18.24 -43.78 -31.55
C ALA A 53 17.86 -44.06 -33.02
N LYS A 54 17.32 -45.23 -33.25
CA LYS A 54 16.66 -45.59 -34.50
C LYS A 54 15.49 -44.67 -34.78
N ARG A 55 15.55 -43.98 -35.91
CA ARG A 55 14.44 -43.24 -36.52
C ARG A 55 13.36 -44.25 -36.97
N SER A 56 12.20 -44.20 -36.34
CA SER A 56 10.97 -44.72 -36.94
C SER A 56 10.15 -43.52 -37.47
N ASN A 57 10.13 -43.42 -38.80
CA ASN A 57 9.28 -42.48 -39.51
C ASN A 57 7.81 -42.94 -39.39
N ILE A 58 7.02 -42.21 -38.63
CA ILE A 58 5.56 -42.29 -38.72
C ILE A 58 5.11 -41.09 -39.56
N VAL A 59 4.66 -41.42 -40.78
CA VAL A 59 4.06 -40.46 -41.71
C VAL A 59 2.61 -40.21 -41.25
N PHE A 60 2.33 -39.05 -40.72
CA PHE A 60 0.96 -38.58 -40.52
C PHE A 60 0.46 -37.94 -41.82
N GLY A 61 -0.64 -38.45 -42.33
CA GLY A 61 -1.26 -38.02 -43.58
C GLY A 61 -1.87 -36.62 -43.50
N ALA A 62 -1.89 -35.96 -44.62
CA ALA A 62 -2.22 -34.56 -44.88
C ALA A 62 -3.62 -34.01 -44.49
N PRO A 63 -4.64 -34.75 -44.03
CA PRO A 63 -5.92 -34.12 -43.70
C PRO A 63 -6.04 -33.57 -42.28
N PHE A 64 -5.07 -33.84 -41.38
CA PHE A 64 -5.19 -33.39 -39.99
C PHE A 64 -4.61 -31.96 -39.73
N ARG A 65 -3.84 -31.44 -40.67
CA ARG A 65 -3.24 -30.10 -40.53
C ARG A 65 -4.19 -28.96 -40.91
N THR A 66 -5.11 -29.17 -41.81
CA THR A 66 -6.10 -28.15 -42.25
C THR A 66 -7.23 -27.97 -41.25
N ALA A 67 -7.69 -29.03 -40.60
CA ALA A 67 -8.76 -28.93 -39.61
C ALA A 67 -8.34 -28.21 -38.30
N LEU A 68 -7.05 -28.31 -37.90
CA LEU A 68 -6.54 -27.65 -36.71
C LEU A 68 -6.27 -26.14 -36.94
N PHE A 69 -5.89 -25.77 -38.17
CA PHE A 69 -5.69 -24.37 -38.54
C PHE A 69 -7.02 -23.61 -38.73
N ASP A 70 -8.05 -24.26 -39.25
CA ASP A 70 -9.36 -23.65 -39.38
C ASP A 70 -10.08 -23.51 -38.03
N PHE A 71 -9.85 -24.43 -37.08
CA PHE A 71 -10.40 -24.30 -35.72
C PHE A 71 -9.75 -23.17 -34.94
N ILE A 72 -8.42 -23.02 -35.04
CA ILE A 72 -7.71 -21.89 -34.35
C ILE A 72 -8.01 -20.53 -35.00
N ALA A 73 -8.20 -20.48 -36.34
CA ALA A 73 -8.54 -19.24 -37.03
C ALA A 73 -9.98 -18.78 -36.77
N HIS A 74 -10.92 -19.71 -36.56
CA HIS A 74 -12.31 -19.37 -36.29
C HIS A 74 -12.54 -18.85 -34.86
N ASP A 75 -11.86 -19.45 -33.86
CA ASP A 75 -11.97 -18.99 -32.46
C ASP A 75 -11.28 -17.65 -32.21
N PHE A 76 -10.15 -17.37 -32.88
CA PHE A 76 -9.50 -16.06 -32.79
C PHE A 76 -10.30 -14.93 -33.45
N SER A 77 -11.03 -15.22 -34.53
CA SER A 77 -11.87 -14.24 -35.21
C SER A 77 -13.10 -13.90 -34.38
N CYS A 78 -13.74 -14.87 -33.73
CA CYS A 78 -14.86 -14.63 -32.83
C CYS A 78 -14.48 -13.90 -31.54
N ALA A 79 -13.30 -14.19 -30.98
CA ALA A 79 -12.80 -13.49 -29.79
C ALA A 79 -12.46 -12.01 -30.07
N LEU A 80 -11.88 -11.70 -31.24
CA LEU A 80 -11.59 -10.34 -31.66
C LEU A 80 -12.85 -9.54 -32.00
N ILE A 81 -13.86 -10.16 -32.62
CA ILE A 81 -15.15 -9.52 -32.91
C ILE A 81 -15.92 -9.27 -31.60
N SER A 82 -15.90 -10.19 -30.63
CA SER A 82 -16.52 -9.98 -29.32
C SER A 82 -15.82 -8.87 -28.52
N ILE A 83 -14.52 -8.75 -28.59
CA ILE A 83 -13.77 -7.66 -27.92
C ILE A 83 -14.04 -6.31 -28.61
N CYS A 84 -14.16 -6.27 -29.94
CA CYS A 84 -14.50 -5.04 -30.67
C CYS A 84 -15.95 -4.62 -30.48
N VAL A 85 -16.90 -5.56 -30.37
CA VAL A 85 -18.31 -5.26 -30.10
C VAL A 85 -18.48 -4.80 -28.64
N PHE A 86 -17.77 -5.41 -27.69
CA PHE A 86 -17.80 -4.98 -26.28
C PHE A 86 -17.14 -3.62 -26.06
N ALA A 87 -16.11 -3.27 -26.85
CA ALA A 87 -15.48 -1.94 -26.81
C ALA A 87 -16.36 -0.86 -27.51
N ALA A 88 -17.16 -1.23 -28.49
CA ALA A 88 -18.09 -0.32 -29.16
C ALA A 88 -19.37 -0.05 -28.34
N GLU A 89 -19.85 -1.02 -27.56
CA GLU A 89 -20.98 -0.80 -26.63
C GLU A 89 -20.60 -0.05 -25.36
N LEU A 90 -19.32 -0.01 -24.99
CA LEU A 90 -18.81 0.78 -23.85
C LEU A 90 -18.53 2.26 -24.21
N LEU A 91 -18.61 2.64 -25.49
CA LEU A 91 -18.28 3.99 -25.96
C LEU A 91 -19.50 4.83 -26.41
N LEU A 92 -20.73 4.36 -26.19
CA LEU A 92 -21.96 5.16 -26.44
C LEU A 92 -23.02 4.83 -25.38
N PRO A 93 -23.76 5.79 -24.84
CA PRO A 93 -23.54 7.21 -24.64
C PRO A 93 -23.63 7.62 -23.16
N LEU A 94 -22.58 8.14 -22.62
CA LEU A 94 -22.58 8.79 -21.29
C LEU A 94 -23.32 10.14 -21.29
N GLU A 95 -23.80 10.62 -22.44
CA GLU A 95 -24.50 11.91 -22.54
C GLU A 95 -26.02 11.84 -22.32
N SER A 96 -26.64 10.67 -22.38
CA SER A 96 -28.11 10.57 -22.25
C SER A 96 -28.61 10.10 -20.87
N VAL A 97 -27.76 9.65 -19.97
CA VAL A 97 -28.16 9.22 -18.61
C VAL A 97 -28.07 10.35 -17.58
N MET A 98 -27.41 11.46 -17.93
CA MET A 98 -27.26 12.62 -17.02
C MET A 98 -28.44 13.60 -17.04
N ALA A 99 -29.52 13.30 -17.77
CA ALA A 99 -30.65 14.23 -17.93
C ALA A 99 -31.92 13.84 -17.16
N GLN A 100 -31.96 12.76 -16.38
CA GLN A 100 -33.22 12.31 -15.75
C GLN A 100 -33.21 12.02 -14.25
N GLU A 101 -32.15 12.36 -13.51
CA GLU A 101 -32.18 12.25 -12.03
C GLU A 101 -31.96 13.60 -11.34
N THR A 102 -32.84 14.56 -11.62
CA THR A 102 -33.00 15.75 -10.78
C THR A 102 -34.43 15.87 -10.31
N SER A 103 -34.81 15.08 -9.30
CA SER A 103 -35.87 15.54 -8.39
C SER A 103 -35.83 14.69 -7.12
N THR A 104 -35.56 15.36 -6.05
CA THR A 104 -35.73 15.14 -4.61
C THR A 104 -34.42 15.04 -3.83
N ASN A 105 -33.90 16.23 -3.49
CA ASN A 105 -33.45 16.44 -2.11
C ASN A 105 -33.37 17.93 -1.77
N SER A 106 -33.90 18.24 -0.62
CA SER A 106 -34.16 19.52 -0.02
C SER A 106 -32.92 20.42 0.21
N ALA A 107 -33.07 21.66 -0.28
CA ALA A 107 -32.65 22.90 0.33
C ALA A 107 -31.22 23.10 0.83
N VAL A 108 -30.34 23.46 -0.11
CA VAL A 108 -29.29 24.46 0.10
C VAL A 108 -29.53 25.52 -1.00
N PRO A 109 -29.51 26.85 -0.72
CA PRO A 109 -29.80 27.84 -1.74
C PRO A 109 -28.71 27.78 -2.82
N ALA A 110 -29.07 27.25 -3.97
CA ALA A 110 -28.24 27.24 -5.17
C ALA A 110 -28.15 28.67 -5.71
N SER A 111 -27.01 29.30 -5.53
CA SER A 111 -26.58 30.36 -6.43
C SER A 111 -26.38 29.74 -7.80
N ASN A 112 -27.13 30.18 -8.80
CA ASN A 112 -27.15 29.70 -10.16
C ASN A 112 -25.74 29.50 -10.74
N PRO A 113 -25.32 28.26 -11.14
CA PRO A 113 -23.97 28.01 -11.66
C PRO A 113 -23.77 28.52 -13.10
N GLU A 114 -24.79 28.97 -13.79
CA GLU A 114 -24.71 29.37 -15.21
C GLU A 114 -24.05 30.74 -15.48
N ASN A 115 -23.70 31.52 -14.45
CA ASN A 115 -23.00 32.81 -14.59
C ASN A 115 -21.65 32.88 -13.88
N ALA A 116 -21.06 31.77 -13.46
CA ALA A 116 -19.68 31.78 -13.02
C ALA A 116 -18.78 31.96 -14.25
N PRO A 117 -17.89 32.97 -14.29
CA PRO A 117 -16.94 33.11 -15.39
C PRO A 117 -16.12 31.81 -15.49
N ALA A 118 -16.01 31.30 -16.74
CA ALA A 118 -15.21 30.11 -17.00
C ALA A 118 -13.82 30.27 -16.35
N ILE A 119 -13.54 29.51 -15.29
CA ILE A 119 -12.26 29.57 -14.61
C ILE A 119 -11.24 28.96 -15.56
N ILE A 120 -10.37 29.79 -16.11
CA ILE A 120 -9.22 29.35 -16.88
C ILE A 120 -8.31 28.62 -15.89
N PRO A 121 -7.97 27.33 -16.12
CA PRO A 121 -7.12 26.58 -15.20
C PRO A 121 -5.81 27.32 -14.93
N THR A 122 -5.59 27.66 -13.66
CA THR A 122 -4.40 28.39 -13.26
C THR A 122 -3.26 27.40 -13.06
N ARG A 123 -2.20 27.54 -13.84
CA ARG A 123 -0.97 26.72 -13.71
C ARG A 123 -0.06 27.34 -12.66
N PHE A 124 -0.14 26.84 -11.43
CA PHE A 124 0.57 27.40 -10.29
C PHE A 124 2.10 27.36 -10.45
N LEU A 125 2.67 26.19 -10.76
CA LEU A 125 4.12 26.01 -10.87
C LEU A 125 4.71 26.68 -12.12
N ARG A 126 3.95 26.74 -13.21
CA ARG A 126 4.39 27.47 -14.41
C ARG A 126 4.57 28.95 -14.17
N GLN A 127 3.77 29.57 -13.31
CA GLN A 127 3.96 30.97 -12.89
C GLN A 127 5.30 31.18 -12.16
N LEU A 128 5.82 30.12 -11.52
CA LEU A 128 7.12 30.10 -10.86
C LEU A 128 8.27 29.68 -11.79
N GLY A 129 8.00 29.45 -13.07
CA GLY A 129 9.01 28.99 -14.04
C GLY A 129 9.36 27.50 -13.88
N ILE A 130 8.50 26.72 -13.23
CA ILE A 130 8.66 25.26 -13.12
C ILE A 130 7.74 24.60 -14.15
N ILE A 131 8.34 24.03 -15.19
CA ILE A 131 7.64 23.45 -16.34
C ILE A 131 7.54 21.93 -16.17
N GLY A 132 6.46 21.32 -16.67
CA GLY A 132 6.26 19.87 -16.70
C GLY A 132 5.82 19.26 -15.36
N SER A 133 5.53 20.10 -14.36
CA SER A 133 5.16 19.66 -13.00
C SER A 133 3.70 19.97 -12.65
N ASP A 134 2.87 20.31 -13.60
CA ASP A 134 1.47 20.75 -13.40
C ASP A 134 0.63 19.75 -12.59
N ARG A 135 0.93 18.46 -12.72
CA ARG A 135 0.20 17.37 -12.00
C ARG A 135 0.35 17.42 -10.47
N ILE A 136 1.36 18.11 -9.96
CA ILE A 136 1.58 18.28 -8.52
C ILE A 136 1.17 19.67 -8.01
N ASP A 137 0.66 20.57 -8.87
CA ASP A 137 0.22 21.93 -8.53
C ASP A 137 -0.71 21.95 -7.31
N ALA A 138 -1.76 21.13 -7.35
CA ALA A 138 -2.75 21.07 -6.28
C ALA A 138 -2.18 20.56 -4.96
N VAL A 139 -1.27 19.58 -5.01
CA VAL A 139 -0.64 19.01 -3.81
C VAL A 139 0.30 20.03 -3.16
N LEU A 140 1.10 20.72 -3.96
CA LEU A 140 1.98 21.76 -3.46
C LEU A 140 1.21 22.95 -2.89
N LEU A 141 0.17 23.40 -3.58
CA LEU A 141 -0.69 24.47 -3.09
C LEU A 141 -1.40 24.07 -1.78
N ALA A 142 -1.83 22.81 -1.67
CA ALA A 142 -2.40 22.25 -0.46
C ALA A 142 -1.40 22.26 0.71
N ALA A 143 -0.15 21.84 0.48
CA ALA A 143 0.91 21.85 1.48
C ALA A 143 1.22 23.30 1.95
N LEU A 144 1.22 24.28 1.04
CA LEU A 144 1.42 25.69 1.36
C LEU A 144 0.23 26.29 2.12
N ALA A 145 -0.99 25.96 1.72
CA ALA A 145 -2.19 26.47 2.39
C ALA A 145 -2.32 25.96 3.83
N THR A 146 -1.91 24.72 4.09
CA THR A 146 -1.95 24.10 5.43
C THR A 146 -0.69 24.29 6.27
N GLU A 147 0.37 24.87 5.69
CA GLU A 147 1.71 24.95 6.31
C GLU A 147 2.24 23.57 6.74
N ALA A 148 1.80 22.51 6.05
CA ALA A 148 2.19 21.15 6.36
C ALA A 148 3.63 20.86 5.91
N PRO A 149 4.37 20.01 6.64
CA PRO A 149 5.66 19.51 6.17
C PRO A 149 5.54 18.84 4.79
N LEU A 150 6.50 19.12 3.91
CA LEU A 150 6.54 18.63 2.54
C LEU A 150 7.87 17.95 2.26
N LEU A 151 7.83 16.74 1.74
CA LEU A 151 8.98 16.00 1.25
C LEU A 151 8.88 15.84 -0.27
N LEU A 152 9.89 16.30 -1.01
CA LEU A 152 10.03 16.09 -2.45
C LEU A 152 11.00 14.93 -2.71
N ILE A 153 10.57 13.92 -3.44
CA ILE A 153 11.40 12.80 -3.88
C ILE A 153 11.59 12.92 -5.40
N GLY A 154 12.83 12.88 -5.88
CA GLY A 154 13.04 12.92 -7.31
C GLY A 154 14.51 12.82 -7.68
N ALA A 155 14.78 12.40 -8.91
CA ALA A 155 16.11 12.28 -9.48
C ALA A 155 16.88 13.61 -9.47
N HIS A 156 18.17 13.56 -9.72
CA HIS A 156 18.96 14.76 -9.95
C HIS A 156 18.40 15.54 -11.16
N GLY A 157 18.41 16.87 -11.08
CA GLY A 157 17.92 17.72 -12.17
C GLY A 157 16.40 17.85 -12.28
N THR A 158 15.59 17.29 -11.37
CA THR A 158 14.12 17.45 -11.35
C THR A 158 13.65 18.76 -10.73
N ALA A 159 14.51 19.75 -10.60
CA ALA A 159 14.22 21.11 -10.13
C ALA A 159 13.67 21.23 -8.68
N LYS A 160 13.89 20.24 -7.79
CA LYS A 160 13.43 20.26 -6.39
C LYS A 160 13.83 21.53 -5.65
N SER A 161 15.13 21.83 -5.63
CA SER A 161 15.69 22.98 -4.91
C SER A 161 15.28 24.30 -5.58
N LEU A 162 15.22 24.34 -6.93
CA LEU A 162 14.74 25.51 -7.68
C LEU A 162 13.28 25.82 -7.32
N LEU A 163 12.42 24.82 -7.28
CA LEU A 163 11.00 24.95 -6.95
C LEU A 163 10.81 25.57 -5.57
N LEU A 164 11.46 25.03 -4.54
CA LEU A 164 11.29 25.51 -3.17
C LEU A 164 11.89 26.90 -2.95
N ASN A 165 13.02 27.21 -3.60
CA ASN A 165 13.59 28.56 -3.60
C ASN A 165 12.62 29.57 -4.24
N ARG A 166 12.02 29.23 -5.40
CA ARG A 166 11.05 30.09 -6.09
C ARG A 166 9.78 30.30 -5.28
N VAL A 167 9.28 29.25 -4.61
CA VAL A 167 8.13 29.37 -3.69
C VAL A 167 8.45 30.30 -2.53
N ALA A 168 9.61 30.13 -1.90
CA ALA A 168 10.03 30.99 -0.79
C ALA A 168 10.14 32.47 -1.22
N GLU A 169 10.73 32.73 -2.40
CA GLU A 169 10.83 34.06 -2.99
C GLU A 169 9.45 34.66 -3.34
N ALA A 170 8.53 33.83 -3.90
CA ALA A 170 7.19 34.28 -4.27
C ALA A 170 6.35 34.65 -3.05
N LEU A 171 6.54 33.96 -1.93
CA LEU A 171 5.84 34.21 -0.67
C LEU A 171 6.56 35.23 0.24
N ASP A 172 7.71 35.76 -0.21
CA ASP A 172 8.55 36.73 0.53
C ASP A 172 8.93 36.26 1.94
N LEU A 173 9.35 34.99 2.05
CA LEU A 173 9.65 34.34 3.33
C LEU A 173 11.09 34.55 3.76
N LYS A 174 11.31 34.72 5.07
CA LYS A 174 12.63 34.55 5.67
C LYS A 174 13.04 33.10 5.59
N PHE A 175 13.79 32.76 4.55
CA PHE A 175 14.08 31.41 4.11
C PHE A 175 15.48 30.96 4.52
N ARG A 176 15.60 29.71 4.98
CA ARG A 176 16.87 29.02 5.24
C ARG A 176 16.94 27.72 4.44
N HIS A 177 18.00 27.59 3.66
CA HIS A 177 18.30 26.38 2.89
C HIS A 177 19.53 25.71 3.49
N TYR A 178 19.36 24.49 3.96
CA TYR A 178 20.42 23.68 4.53
C TYR A 178 20.64 22.43 3.68
N ASN A 179 21.90 22.11 3.42
CA ASN A 179 22.27 20.79 2.92
C ASN A 179 22.38 19.84 4.12
N ALA A 180 21.41 18.90 4.25
CA ALA A 180 21.31 18.03 5.42
C ALA A 180 22.49 17.06 5.53
N SER A 181 23.19 16.74 4.43
CA SER A 181 24.39 15.90 4.45
C SER A 181 25.59 16.53 5.16
N LEU A 182 25.65 17.85 5.16
CA LEU A 182 26.76 18.64 5.72
C LEU A 182 26.37 19.33 7.04
N LEU A 183 25.11 19.27 7.43
CA LEU A 183 24.55 20.03 8.52
C LEU A 183 25.07 19.54 9.87
N ASN A 184 25.59 20.46 10.69
CA ASN A 184 25.85 20.24 12.09
C ASN A 184 24.78 20.93 12.95
N TYR A 185 24.62 20.44 14.18
CA TYR A 185 23.59 20.97 15.07
C TYR A 185 23.83 22.45 15.41
N ASP A 186 25.07 22.86 15.61
CA ASP A 186 25.45 24.21 15.94
C ASP A 186 25.16 25.22 14.80
N ASP A 187 25.14 24.73 13.55
CA ASP A 187 24.72 25.55 12.41
C ASP A 187 23.24 25.96 12.50
N LEU A 188 22.41 25.08 13.09
CA LEU A 188 20.98 25.36 13.28
C LEU A 188 20.73 26.28 14.50
N VAL A 189 21.36 25.99 15.63
CA VAL A 189 21.03 26.58 16.92
C VAL A 189 21.86 27.83 17.19
N GLY A 190 23.07 27.90 16.66
CA GLY A 190 24.10 28.86 17.04
C GLY A 190 25.05 28.27 18.08
N TYR A 191 26.08 29.03 18.44
CA TYR A 191 27.10 28.60 19.38
C TYR A 191 26.73 28.96 20.83
N PRO A 192 26.76 27.99 21.76
CA PRO A 192 26.55 28.28 23.17
C PRO A 192 27.76 29.04 23.75
N LEU A 193 27.58 30.25 24.16
CA LEU A 193 28.58 31.04 24.87
C LEU A 193 28.09 31.40 26.28
N PRO A 194 28.96 31.39 27.28
CA PRO A 194 28.60 31.87 28.62
C PRO A 194 28.31 33.37 28.59
N ASP A 195 27.17 33.78 29.12
CA ASP A 195 26.84 35.20 29.34
C ASP A 195 27.52 35.70 30.62
N ALA A 196 27.50 36.99 30.82
CA ALA A 196 28.10 37.64 32.00
C ALA A 196 27.57 37.10 33.34
N ASP A 197 26.36 36.55 33.34
CA ASP A 197 25.69 35.96 34.50
C ASP A 197 25.99 34.45 34.69
N GLY A 198 26.90 33.89 33.90
CA GLY A 198 27.23 32.45 33.92
C GLY A 198 26.18 31.53 33.31
N THR A 199 25.11 32.08 32.74
CA THR A 199 24.13 31.30 31.95
C THR A 199 24.63 31.11 30.54
N LEU A 200 24.24 29.96 29.91
CA LEU A 200 24.55 29.69 28.50
C LEU A 200 23.57 30.43 27.60
N LYS A 201 24.11 31.32 26.75
CA LYS A 201 23.35 32.00 25.69
C LYS A 201 23.80 31.46 24.32
N PHE A 202 22.84 31.13 23.50
CA PHE A 202 23.14 30.77 22.09
C PHE A 202 23.34 32.07 21.29
N VAL A 203 24.54 32.22 20.74
CA VAL A 203 24.83 33.32 19.82
C VAL A 203 24.36 32.93 18.44
N GLU A 204 23.32 33.60 17.97
CA GLU A 204 22.77 33.37 16.63
C GLU A 204 23.79 33.71 15.54
N THR A 205 23.94 32.79 14.59
CA THR A 205 24.70 33.02 13.38
C THR A 205 23.78 33.52 12.26
N PRO A 206 24.31 34.08 11.16
CA PRO A 206 23.48 34.39 9.98
C PRO A 206 22.78 33.17 9.39
N ALA A 207 23.28 31.96 9.69
CA ALA A 207 22.72 30.69 9.23
C ALA A 207 21.70 30.08 10.20
N SER A 208 21.55 30.62 11.41
CA SER A 208 20.67 30.04 12.44
C SER A 208 19.20 30.00 12.01
N ILE A 209 18.45 29.04 12.54
CA ILE A 209 17.06 28.76 12.19
C ILE A 209 16.06 29.72 12.85
N TRP A 210 16.44 30.40 13.95
CA TRP A 210 15.52 31.15 14.80
C TRP A 210 14.68 32.21 14.08
N PRO A 211 15.24 33.03 13.16
CA PRO A 211 14.47 34.02 12.42
C PRO A 211 13.68 33.46 11.25
N ALA A 212 13.83 32.15 10.92
CA ALA A 212 13.29 31.57 9.72
C ALA A 212 11.75 31.41 9.76
N GLU A 213 11.09 31.76 8.67
CA GLU A 213 9.69 31.44 8.41
C GLU A 213 9.54 30.15 7.59
N ALA A 214 10.56 29.83 6.79
CA ALA A 214 10.64 28.60 6.02
C ALA A 214 12.04 27.99 6.11
N VAL A 215 12.07 26.68 6.27
CA VAL A 215 13.30 25.88 6.27
C VAL A 215 13.21 24.82 5.18
N PHE A 216 14.27 24.70 4.42
CA PHE A 216 14.45 23.65 3.42
C PHE A 216 15.67 22.80 3.77
N LEU A 217 15.44 21.52 3.95
CA LEU A 217 16.43 20.48 4.25
C LEU A 217 16.69 19.70 2.95
N ASP A 218 17.70 20.10 2.19
CA ASP A 218 18.07 19.41 0.95
C ASP A 218 18.92 18.19 1.25
N GLU A 219 18.83 17.17 0.41
CA GLU A 219 19.54 15.89 0.55
C GLU A 219 19.32 15.20 1.91
N ILE A 220 18.07 15.21 2.42
CA ILE A 220 17.75 14.69 3.76
C ILE A 220 18.04 13.18 3.90
N SER A 221 18.01 12.41 2.80
CA SER A 221 18.38 10.99 2.76
C SER A 221 19.87 10.71 3.03
N ARG A 222 20.71 11.75 2.88
CA ARG A 222 22.15 11.67 3.18
C ARG A 222 22.50 12.20 4.57
N CYS A 223 21.48 12.60 5.31
CA CYS A 223 21.66 13.13 6.66
C CYS A 223 22.07 12.00 7.62
N ARG A 224 23.07 12.24 8.44
CA ARG A 224 23.52 11.27 9.45
C ARG A 224 22.37 10.92 10.41
N PRO A 225 22.25 9.65 10.86
CA PRO A 225 21.14 9.21 11.72
C PRO A 225 20.99 10.02 13.01
N ASP A 226 22.10 10.45 13.63
CA ASP A 226 22.07 11.32 14.82
C ASP A 226 21.45 12.67 14.56
N MET A 227 21.71 13.25 13.39
CA MET A 227 21.08 14.49 12.96
C MET A 227 19.62 14.30 12.54
N GLN A 228 19.26 13.19 11.88
CA GLN A 228 17.86 12.91 11.57
C GLN A 228 17.00 12.96 12.84
N ASN A 229 17.45 12.35 13.94
CA ASN A 229 16.76 12.40 15.23
C ASN A 229 16.56 13.82 15.77
N ARG A 230 17.50 14.73 15.53
CA ARG A 230 17.42 16.14 15.94
C ARG A 230 16.48 16.96 15.05
N LEU A 231 16.23 16.52 13.82
CA LEU A 231 15.30 17.16 12.90
C LEU A 231 13.83 16.84 13.20
N PHE A 232 13.52 15.75 13.93
CA PHE A 232 12.15 15.36 14.23
C PHE A 232 11.32 16.47 14.90
N PRO A 233 11.79 17.09 16.00
CA PRO A 233 11.05 18.16 16.64
C PRO A 233 10.90 19.40 15.75
N ILE A 234 11.88 19.70 14.91
CA ILE A 234 11.82 20.83 13.98
C ILE A 234 10.71 20.64 12.96
N ILE A 235 10.65 19.45 12.35
CA ILE A 235 9.67 19.15 11.31
C ILE A 235 8.26 19.04 11.87
N HIS A 236 8.07 18.39 13.00
CA HIS A 236 6.74 18.12 13.55
C HIS A 236 6.27 19.20 14.52
N GLU A 237 7.11 19.55 15.49
CA GLU A 237 6.74 20.39 16.64
C GLU A 237 7.15 21.85 16.48
N LYS A 238 7.92 22.18 15.44
CA LYS A 238 8.51 23.51 15.23
C LYS A 238 9.36 23.98 16.44
N CYS A 239 10.10 23.06 17.06
CA CYS A 239 10.92 23.33 18.23
C CYS A 239 12.31 22.69 18.15
N ILE A 240 13.25 23.22 18.93
CA ILE A 240 14.59 22.67 19.16
C ILE A 240 14.80 22.57 20.66
N GLN A 241 15.07 21.35 21.17
CA GLN A 241 15.26 21.12 22.62
C GLN A 241 14.13 21.70 23.49
N GLY A 242 12.89 21.63 23.03
CA GLY A 242 11.73 22.20 23.72
C GLY A 242 11.53 23.70 23.52
N MET A 243 12.49 24.41 22.88
CA MET A 243 12.36 25.85 22.58
C MET A 243 11.62 26.03 21.24
N PRO A 244 10.49 26.75 21.21
CA PRO A 244 9.72 26.96 19.98
C PRO A 244 10.43 27.89 19.00
N ILE A 245 10.45 27.53 17.73
CA ILE A 245 10.89 28.39 16.64
C ILE A 245 9.69 29.22 16.20
N LYS A 246 9.52 30.37 16.83
CA LYS A 246 8.28 31.20 16.83
C LYS A 246 7.76 31.56 15.43
N ASN A 247 8.66 31.82 14.48
CA ASN A 247 8.30 32.29 13.15
C ASN A 247 8.16 31.16 12.11
N LEU A 248 8.57 29.93 12.45
CA LEU A 248 8.63 28.82 11.50
C LEU A 248 7.23 28.35 11.09
N LYS A 249 6.89 28.56 9.83
CA LYS A 249 5.66 28.12 9.19
C LYS A 249 5.89 26.88 8.33
N PHE A 250 6.87 26.96 7.43
CA PHE A 250 7.10 25.96 6.41
C PHE A 250 8.33 25.10 6.69
N ARG A 251 8.20 23.79 6.57
CA ARG A 251 9.25 22.78 6.75
C ARG A 251 9.27 21.92 5.52
N TRP A 252 10.22 22.16 4.64
CA TRP A 252 10.37 21.46 3.38
C TRP A 252 11.62 20.62 3.40
N ALA A 253 11.55 19.46 2.76
CA ALA A 253 12.71 18.60 2.57
C ALA A 253 12.74 18.06 1.14
N ALA A 254 13.93 17.72 0.68
CA ALA A 254 14.10 17.02 -0.60
C ALA A 254 15.11 15.88 -0.47
N MET A 255 14.87 14.84 -1.24
CA MET A 255 15.75 13.68 -1.34
C MET A 255 15.77 13.13 -2.77
N ASN A 256 16.83 12.38 -3.08
CA ASN A 256 16.83 11.49 -4.24
C ASN A 256 16.07 10.21 -3.91
N PRO A 257 15.56 9.47 -4.90
CA PRO A 257 14.95 8.18 -4.65
C PRO A 257 15.92 7.28 -3.87
N PRO A 258 15.46 6.63 -2.79
CA PRO A 258 16.28 5.63 -2.11
C PRO A 258 16.39 4.36 -2.97
N PRO A 259 17.38 3.48 -2.72
CA PRO A 259 17.45 2.18 -3.37
C PRO A 259 16.14 1.42 -3.18
N SER A 260 15.61 0.82 -4.24
CA SER A 260 14.40 0.02 -4.16
C SER A 260 14.75 -1.45 -3.90
N ASP A 261 13.87 -2.16 -3.17
CA ASP A 261 14.00 -3.60 -2.95
C ASP A 261 13.75 -4.44 -4.22
N SER A 262 13.33 -3.80 -5.32
CA SER A 262 13.05 -4.48 -6.58
C SER A 262 14.31 -4.59 -7.43
N SER A 263 14.74 -5.82 -7.69
CA SER A 263 15.88 -6.21 -8.55
C SER A 263 15.68 -5.96 -10.06
N SER A 264 14.84 -5.00 -10.45
CA SER A 264 14.69 -4.60 -11.85
C SER A 264 15.89 -3.72 -12.25
N GLY A 265 16.81 -4.29 -13.03
CA GLY A 265 18.13 -3.76 -13.37
C GLY A 265 18.20 -2.47 -14.19
N ASP A 266 17.23 -1.59 -14.10
CA ASP A 266 17.16 -0.30 -14.83
C ASP A 266 17.20 0.93 -13.90
N GLU A 267 17.41 0.74 -12.60
CA GLU A 267 17.47 1.85 -11.66
C GLU A 267 18.90 2.37 -11.54
N THR A 268 19.08 3.61 -11.92
CA THR A 268 20.30 4.38 -11.60
C THR A 268 20.46 4.40 -10.08
N GLU A 269 21.37 3.62 -9.54
CA GLU A 269 21.72 3.66 -8.12
C GLU A 269 22.23 5.05 -7.75
N TYR A 270 21.47 5.75 -6.92
CA TYR A 270 21.93 7.02 -6.35
C TYR A 270 22.86 6.74 -5.18
N LEU A 271 24.16 6.61 -5.45
CA LEU A 271 25.18 6.38 -4.43
C LEU A 271 25.03 7.36 -3.27
N GLY A 272 24.88 6.84 -2.06
CA GLY A 272 24.73 7.61 -0.83
C GLY A 272 23.32 8.16 -0.57
N SER A 273 22.31 7.81 -1.35
CA SER A 273 20.92 8.04 -0.98
C SER A 273 20.44 6.83 -0.19
N GLU A 274 20.12 7.03 1.08
CA GLU A 274 19.64 5.98 1.97
C GLU A 274 18.12 6.09 2.15
N ALA A 275 17.49 5.00 2.60
CA ALA A 275 16.10 5.03 3.04
C ALA A 275 15.96 5.98 4.23
N LEU A 276 14.95 6.84 4.19
CA LEU A 276 14.68 7.73 5.31
C LEU A 276 14.20 6.93 6.51
N ASP A 277 14.61 7.34 7.73
CA ASP A 277 14.06 6.75 8.96
C ASP A 277 12.53 6.76 8.95
N ALA A 278 11.92 5.63 9.31
CA ALA A 278 10.47 5.46 9.25
C ALA A 278 9.71 6.49 10.08
N ALA A 279 10.25 6.83 11.27
CA ALA A 279 9.61 7.81 12.14
C ALA A 279 9.76 9.24 11.61
N LEU A 280 10.84 9.53 10.87
CA LEU A 280 11.01 10.81 10.19
C LEU A 280 10.10 10.91 8.97
N ALA A 281 10.05 9.88 8.14
CA ALA A 281 9.16 9.80 6.98
C ALA A 281 7.68 9.96 7.37
N ASP A 282 7.27 9.37 8.52
CA ASP A 282 5.91 9.48 9.07
C ASP A 282 5.51 10.92 9.47
N ARG A 283 6.46 11.84 9.60
CA ARG A 283 6.21 13.24 9.96
C ARG A 283 5.93 14.16 8.78
N PHE A 284 6.07 13.67 7.55
CA PHE A 284 5.74 14.43 6.34
C PHE A 284 4.33 14.08 5.85
N PRO A 285 3.31 14.93 6.07
CA PRO A 285 1.97 14.73 5.52
C PRO A 285 1.96 14.58 4.00
N PHE A 286 2.81 15.35 3.32
CA PHE A 286 2.96 15.30 1.88
C PHE A 286 4.32 14.72 1.48
N VAL A 287 4.28 13.61 0.75
CA VAL A 287 5.45 12.94 0.16
C VAL A 287 5.21 12.88 -1.35
N VAL A 288 5.86 13.77 -2.07
CA VAL A 288 5.56 14.07 -3.48
C VAL A 288 6.71 13.64 -4.37
N GLU A 289 6.41 12.78 -5.33
CA GLU A 289 7.37 12.39 -6.37
C GLU A 289 7.40 13.45 -7.48
N MET A 290 8.59 13.98 -7.71
CA MET A 290 8.83 14.94 -8.78
C MET A 290 8.77 14.26 -10.15
N PRO A 291 8.08 14.85 -11.13
CA PRO A 291 8.09 14.32 -12.48
C PRO A 291 9.50 14.30 -13.06
N ASN A 292 9.83 13.25 -13.79
CA ASN A 292 11.08 13.10 -14.49
C ASN A 292 10.92 13.53 -15.96
N TRP A 293 12.03 13.82 -16.64
CA TRP A 293 12.10 14.18 -18.06
C TRP A 293 11.25 13.27 -18.98
N VAL A 294 11.28 11.96 -18.73
CA VAL A 294 10.49 10.99 -19.51
C VAL A 294 8.98 11.19 -19.40
N ASN A 295 8.52 11.81 -18.32
CA ASN A 295 7.10 12.06 -18.05
C ASN A 295 6.60 13.38 -18.64
N PHE A 296 7.50 14.23 -19.19
CA PHE A 296 7.13 15.53 -19.72
C PHE A 296 6.51 15.40 -21.12
N SER A 297 5.54 16.26 -21.40
CA SER A 297 5.00 16.39 -22.74
C SER A 297 6.07 16.90 -23.72
N PRO A 298 5.93 16.65 -25.03
CA PRO A 298 6.84 17.21 -26.01
C PRO A 298 6.97 18.73 -25.91
N ASP A 299 5.85 19.45 -25.68
CA ASP A 299 5.83 20.90 -25.55
C ASP A 299 6.59 21.37 -24.31
N ASP A 300 6.45 20.66 -23.18
CA ASP A 300 7.18 20.97 -21.95
C ASP A 300 8.69 20.77 -22.13
N ARG A 301 9.09 19.70 -22.84
CA ARG A 301 10.51 19.44 -23.14
C ARG A 301 11.10 20.55 -24.00
N ILE A 302 10.37 20.99 -25.03
CA ILE A 302 10.80 22.11 -25.90
C ILE A 302 10.92 23.39 -25.07
N ALA A 303 9.92 23.72 -24.27
CA ALA A 303 9.92 24.91 -23.43
C ALA A 303 11.10 24.94 -22.43
N LEU A 304 11.46 23.79 -21.86
CA LEU A 304 12.63 23.67 -20.97
C LEU A 304 13.96 23.87 -21.72
N VAL A 305 14.09 23.29 -22.91
CA VAL A 305 15.32 23.42 -23.73
C VAL A 305 15.51 24.86 -24.23
N GLN A 306 14.42 25.60 -24.48
CA GLN A 306 14.47 27.01 -24.83
C GLN A 306 15.03 27.90 -23.72
N ASN A 307 15.17 27.36 -22.51
CA ASN A 307 15.79 28.01 -21.34
C ASN A 307 15.34 29.47 -21.11
N GLN A 308 14.03 29.70 -21.13
CA GLN A 308 13.50 31.04 -20.90
C GLN A 308 13.80 31.50 -19.46
N VAL A 309 14.38 32.69 -19.34
CA VAL A 309 14.62 33.29 -18.01
C VAL A 309 13.30 33.73 -17.40
N PHE A 310 12.84 33.00 -16.39
CA PHE A 310 11.69 33.40 -15.61
C PHE A 310 12.09 34.39 -14.53
N VAL A 311 11.47 35.56 -14.56
CA VAL A 311 11.62 36.59 -13.53
C VAL A 311 10.34 36.62 -12.68
N LEU A 312 10.48 36.50 -11.38
CA LEU A 312 9.37 36.66 -10.44
C LEU A 312 8.98 38.13 -10.33
N THR A 313 7.99 38.53 -11.11
CA THR A 313 7.45 39.89 -11.05
C THR A 313 6.57 40.08 -9.80
N PRO A 314 6.37 41.30 -9.30
CA PRO A 314 5.47 41.57 -8.19
C PRO A 314 4.04 41.04 -8.43
N ALA A 315 3.57 41.06 -9.67
CA ALA A 315 2.25 40.51 -10.04
C ALA A 315 2.16 39.00 -9.84
N VAL A 316 3.24 38.25 -10.20
CA VAL A 316 3.33 36.80 -9.95
C VAL A 316 3.35 36.52 -8.45
N LYS A 317 4.13 37.26 -7.66
CA LYS A 317 4.15 37.11 -6.20
C LYS A 317 2.77 37.31 -5.57
N GLN A 318 2.07 38.36 -5.96
CA GLN A 318 0.69 38.62 -5.51
C GLN A 318 -0.28 37.51 -5.93
N SER A 319 -0.18 37.01 -7.17
CA SER A 319 -1.01 35.89 -7.66
C SER A 319 -0.80 34.64 -6.80
N VAL A 320 0.45 34.25 -6.53
CA VAL A 320 0.80 33.10 -5.70
C VAL A 320 0.26 33.24 -4.26
N GLN A 321 0.44 34.40 -3.64
CA GLN A 321 -0.09 34.69 -2.32
C GLN A 321 -1.62 34.64 -2.29
N ALA A 322 -2.29 35.17 -3.32
CA ALA A 322 -3.73 35.12 -3.44
C ALA A 322 -4.24 33.68 -3.57
N LEU A 323 -3.58 32.82 -4.36
CA LEU A 323 -3.93 31.40 -4.51
C LEU A 323 -3.83 30.66 -3.15
N VAL A 324 -2.76 30.86 -2.39
CA VAL A 324 -2.58 30.26 -1.06
C VAL A 324 -3.69 30.72 -0.11
N ASN A 325 -3.98 32.02 -0.06
CA ASN A 325 -4.98 32.58 0.84
C ASN A 325 -6.41 32.11 0.46
N THR A 326 -6.74 32.08 -0.84
CA THR A 326 -8.03 31.58 -1.32
C THR A 326 -8.21 30.11 -0.96
N THR A 327 -7.15 29.31 -1.11
CA THR A 327 -7.19 27.89 -0.74
C THR A 327 -7.42 27.71 0.77
N ARG A 328 -6.79 28.53 1.62
CA ARG A 328 -7.05 28.52 3.08
C ARG A 328 -8.51 28.84 3.42
N GLN A 329 -9.09 29.82 2.76
CA GLN A 329 -10.50 30.18 2.97
C GLN A 329 -11.45 29.07 2.54
N ARG A 330 -11.18 28.40 1.41
CA ARG A 330 -11.98 27.29 0.91
C ARG A 330 -11.89 26.02 1.77
N LEU A 331 -10.77 25.83 2.47
CA LEU A 331 -10.55 24.65 3.31
C LEU A 331 -11.65 24.42 4.36
N ALA A 332 -12.11 25.48 5.02
CA ALA A 332 -13.21 25.40 6.00
C ALA A 332 -14.53 24.97 5.35
N GLN A 333 -14.83 25.47 4.14
CA GLN A 333 -16.03 25.11 3.38
C GLN A 333 -15.98 23.64 2.95
N VAL A 334 -14.82 23.17 2.47
CA VAL A 334 -14.63 21.76 2.07
C VAL A 334 -14.80 20.82 3.27
N LYS A 335 -14.21 21.17 4.41
CA LYS A 335 -14.37 20.38 5.65
C LYS A 335 -15.83 20.30 6.10
N GLY A 336 -16.57 21.40 6.01
CA GLY A 336 -17.99 21.42 6.34
C GLY A 336 -18.85 20.56 5.40
N ALA A 337 -18.52 20.56 4.10
CA ALA A 337 -19.30 19.83 3.09
C ALA A 337 -19.00 18.31 3.07
N TYR A 338 -17.75 17.90 3.26
CA TYR A 338 -17.30 16.53 3.05
C TYR A 338 -16.75 15.84 4.30
N GLY A 339 -16.79 16.49 5.46
CA GLY A 339 -16.13 15.99 6.68
C GLY A 339 -16.55 14.57 7.07
N GLU A 340 -17.87 14.32 7.15
CA GLU A 340 -18.38 13.01 7.53
C GLU A 340 -18.01 11.92 6.53
N MET A 341 -18.18 12.19 5.24
CA MET A 341 -17.85 11.25 4.17
C MET A 341 -16.36 10.91 4.14
N MET A 342 -15.48 11.89 4.31
CA MET A 342 -14.03 11.66 4.29
C MET A 342 -13.51 10.99 5.55
N ASN A 343 -14.11 11.24 6.71
CA ASN A 343 -13.82 10.48 7.93
C ASN A 343 -14.11 8.99 7.74
N GLU A 344 -15.25 8.68 7.13
CA GLU A 344 -15.62 7.31 6.79
C GLU A 344 -14.68 6.71 5.73
N TYR A 345 -14.34 7.49 4.68
CA TYR A 345 -13.37 7.08 3.68
C TYR A 345 -12.03 6.67 4.31
N VAL A 346 -11.46 7.52 5.17
CA VAL A 346 -10.17 7.23 5.82
C VAL A 346 -10.26 6.01 6.72
N HIS A 347 -11.37 5.84 7.43
CA HIS A 347 -11.62 4.63 8.23
C HIS A 347 -11.63 3.37 7.37
N LEU A 348 -12.36 3.37 6.26
CA LEU A 348 -12.49 2.21 5.38
C LEU A 348 -11.20 1.91 4.62
N ILE A 349 -10.56 2.92 4.04
CA ILE A 349 -9.31 2.72 3.30
C ILE A 349 -8.21 2.19 4.21
N SER A 350 -8.16 2.59 5.47
CA SER A 350 -7.19 2.09 6.45
C SER A 350 -7.31 0.59 6.73
N LYS A 351 -8.50 0.00 6.53
CA LYS A 351 -8.70 -1.45 6.66
C LYS A 351 -8.22 -2.22 5.43
N VAL A 352 -8.31 -1.61 4.25
CA VAL A 352 -7.98 -2.26 2.98
C VAL A 352 -6.49 -2.10 2.61
N LEU A 353 -5.85 -1.01 3.02
CA LEU A 353 -4.44 -0.73 2.70
C LEU A 353 -3.45 -1.84 3.14
N PRO A 354 -3.64 -2.57 4.25
CA PRO A 354 -2.79 -3.70 4.60
C PRO A 354 -2.77 -4.82 3.54
N GLU A 355 -3.85 -5.02 2.79
CA GLU A 355 -3.91 -5.99 1.67
C GLU A 355 -2.93 -5.62 0.54
N VAL A 356 -2.63 -4.33 0.38
CA VAL A 356 -1.64 -3.80 -0.55
C VAL A 356 -0.29 -3.48 0.11
N LYS A 357 -0.04 -4.06 1.29
CA LYS A 357 1.20 -3.93 2.09
C LYS A 357 1.49 -2.51 2.59
N ILE A 358 0.50 -1.65 2.70
CA ILE A 358 0.62 -0.30 3.25
C ILE A 358 -0.07 -0.27 4.61
N GLN A 359 0.64 0.21 5.63
CA GLN A 359 0.08 0.39 6.96
C GLN A 359 -0.02 1.88 7.30
N LEU A 360 -1.22 2.32 7.66
CA LEU A 360 -1.43 3.67 8.18
C LEU A 360 -1.32 3.67 9.70
N SER A 361 -0.43 4.52 10.23
CA SER A 361 -0.47 4.88 11.65
C SER A 361 -1.69 5.78 11.93
N GLY A 362 -2.14 5.86 13.19
CA GLY A 362 -3.20 6.79 13.56
C GLY A 362 -2.87 8.25 13.19
N ARG A 363 -1.60 8.66 13.30
CA ARG A 363 -1.11 9.95 12.84
C ARG A 363 -1.29 10.11 11.32
N ARG A 364 -0.91 9.11 10.53
CA ARG A 364 -1.03 9.12 9.07
C ARG A 364 -2.49 9.18 8.63
N ALA A 365 -3.40 8.51 9.32
CA ALA A 365 -4.82 8.59 9.04
C ALA A 365 -5.36 10.01 9.20
N VAL A 366 -4.99 10.71 10.27
CA VAL A 366 -5.36 12.12 10.48
C VAL A 366 -4.74 13.01 9.39
N MET A 367 -3.44 12.82 9.08
CA MET A 367 -2.76 13.58 8.03
C MET A 367 -3.40 13.35 6.64
N LEU A 368 -3.80 12.12 6.32
CA LEU A 368 -4.49 11.81 5.07
C LEU A 368 -5.82 12.55 4.98
N ASN A 369 -6.63 12.52 6.05
CA ASN A 369 -7.90 13.23 6.10
C ASN A 369 -7.73 14.74 5.84
N GLU A 370 -6.79 15.38 6.53
CA GLU A 370 -6.46 16.80 6.35
C GLU A 370 -5.93 17.08 4.93
N ALA A 371 -5.10 16.19 4.39
CA ALA A 371 -4.56 16.31 3.03
C ALA A 371 -5.66 16.24 1.96
N ILE A 372 -6.67 15.38 2.13
CA ILE A 372 -7.81 15.30 1.21
C ILE A 372 -8.54 16.63 1.10
N PHE A 373 -8.87 17.23 2.24
CA PHE A 373 -9.54 18.54 2.26
C PHE A 373 -8.68 19.63 1.64
N ALA A 374 -7.38 19.63 1.94
CA ALA A 374 -6.46 20.62 1.43
C ALA A 374 -6.25 20.50 -0.09
N VAL A 375 -6.09 19.28 -0.61
CA VAL A 375 -5.96 19.01 -2.06
C VAL A 375 -7.26 19.38 -2.78
N HIS A 376 -8.43 19.09 -2.21
CA HIS A 376 -9.70 19.46 -2.80
C HIS A 376 -9.88 20.99 -2.85
N ALA A 377 -9.56 21.71 -1.77
CA ALA A 377 -9.59 23.16 -1.74
C ALA A 377 -8.61 23.78 -2.75
N ALA A 378 -7.42 23.20 -2.91
CA ALA A 378 -6.44 23.63 -3.89
C ALA A 378 -6.93 23.41 -5.34
N ARG A 379 -7.49 22.23 -5.64
CA ARG A 379 -8.08 21.95 -6.96
C ARG A 379 -9.26 22.87 -7.28
N TRP A 380 -10.11 23.13 -6.30
CA TRP A 380 -11.18 24.11 -6.45
C TRP A 380 -10.61 25.50 -6.77
N THR A 381 -9.48 25.87 -6.18
CA THR A 381 -8.84 27.17 -6.43
C THR A 381 -8.17 27.24 -7.81
N LEU A 382 -7.54 26.15 -8.26
CA LEU A 382 -6.80 26.13 -9.53
C LEU A 382 -7.70 25.85 -10.74
N GLU A 383 -8.68 24.96 -10.59
CA GLU A 383 -9.37 24.34 -11.71
C GLU A 383 -10.90 24.50 -11.64
N GLY A 384 -11.44 25.00 -10.53
CA GLY A 384 -12.88 25.07 -10.29
C GLY A 384 -13.59 23.72 -10.19
N LYS A 385 -12.83 22.62 -9.99
CA LYS A 385 -13.36 21.26 -9.94
C LYS A 385 -13.91 20.91 -8.56
N PHE A 386 -14.99 20.14 -8.54
CA PHE A 386 -15.71 19.73 -7.32
C PHE A 386 -15.67 18.20 -7.07
N ASN A 387 -14.90 17.44 -7.83
CA ASN A 387 -14.81 16.01 -7.64
C ASN A 387 -13.91 15.67 -6.44
N ILE A 388 -14.53 15.31 -5.30
CA ILE A 388 -13.83 14.94 -4.07
C ILE A 388 -13.13 13.57 -4.19
N ASP A 389 -13.68 12.64 -4.98
CA ASP A 389 -13.13 11.34 -5.26
C ASP A 389 -11.71 11.47 -5.85
N GLU A 390 -11.57 12.21 -6.93
CA GLU A 390 -10.27 12.45 -7.57
C GLU A 390 -9.30 13.19 -6.65
N SER A 391 -9.81 14.10 -5.81
CA SER A 391 -8.97 14.81 -4.81
C SER A 391 -8.49 13.88 -3.72
N ALA A 392 -9.33 12.94 -3.27
CA ALA A 392 -8.94 11.92 -2.30
C ALA A 392 -7.90 10.94 -2.88
N TRP A 393 -8.04 10.56 -4.16
CA TRP A 393 -7.03 9.77 -4.85
C TRP A 393 -5.67 10.49 -4.91
N ILE A 394 -5.67 11.75 -5.34
CA ILE A 394 -4.45 12.56 -5.41
C ILE A 394 -3.82 12.70 -4.01
N ALA A 395 -4.62 12.95 -2.98
CA ALA A 395 -4.12 13.04 -1.61
C ALA A 395 -3.55 11.71 -1.14
N LEU A 396 -4.27 10.59 -1.31
CA LEU A 396 -3.83 9.26 -0.93
C LEU A 396 -2.47 8.94 -1.56
N LYS A 397 -2.33 9.13 -2.88
CA LYS A 397 -1.09 8.88 -3.61
C LYS A 397 0.11 9.68 -3.07
N ASN A 398 -0.12 10.92 -2.64
CA ASN A 398 0.94 11.84 -2.20
C ASN A 398 1.07 11.96 -0.68
N THR A 399 0.49 11.03 0.08
CA THR A 399 0.62 10.97 1.55
C THR A 399 1.29 9.68 2.04
N ILE A 400 1.71 8.77 1.15
CA ILE A 400 2.32 7.48 1.54
C ILE A 400 3.79 7.68 1.83
N SER A 401 4.18 7.52 3.11
CA SER A 401 5.55 7.69 3.59
C SER A 401 6.51 6.57 3.15
N ASP A 402 5.98 5.41 2.78
CA ASP A 402 6.75 4.23 2.35
C ASP A 402 7.64 4.51 1.14
N ARG A 403 7.25 5.46 0.27
CA ARG A 403 8.07 5.93 -0.87
C ARG A 403 9.42 6.50 -0.43
N ALA A 404 9.47 7.23 0.69
CA ALA A 404 10.71 7.77 1.23
C ALA A 404 11.61 6.68 1.85
N ARG A 405 11.07 5.48 2.05
CA ARG A 405 11.76 4.30 2.58
C ARG A 405 12.25 3.33 1.49
N GLY A 406 12.00 3.61 0.22
CA GLY A 406 12.33 2.72 -0.90
C GLY A 406 11.35 1.59 -1.13
N ILE A 407 10.22 1.57 -0.42
CA ILE A 407 9.22 0.54 -0.58
C ILE A 407 8.41 0.82 -1.86
N THR A 408 8.45 -0.11 -2.79
CA THR A 408 7.70 0.00 -4.05
C THR A 408 6.20 -0.19 -3.79
N ILE A 409 5.40 0.77 -4.26
CA ILE A 409 3.96 0.76 -4.10
C ILE A 409 3.31 0.38 -5.44
N ASP A 410 2.48 -0.65 -5.40
CA ASP A 410 1.64 -1.02 -6.54
C ASP A 410 0.48 -0.01 -6.67
N GLU A 411 0.69 1.01 -7.53
CA GLU A 411 -0.32 2.06 -7.75
C GLU A 411 -1.63 1.50 -8.33
N GLY A 412 -1.58 0.42 -9.10
CA GLY A 412 -2.78 -0.22 -9.65
C GLY A 412 -3.67 -0.81 -8.55
N LYS A 413 -3.07 -1.54 -7.62
CA LYS A 413 -3.78 -2.08 -6.46
C LYS A 413 -4.29 -0.98 -5.53
N LEU A 414 -3.48 0.06 -5.30
CA LEU A 414 -3.88 1.21 -4.49
C LEU A 414 -5.10 1.93 -5.10
N GLN A 415 -5.10 2.11 -6.42
CA GLN A 415 -6.22 2.74 -7.13
C GLN A 415 -7.48 1.88 -7.09
N LEU A 416 -7.33 0.56 -7.20
CA LEU A 416 -8.44 -0.37 -7.08
C LEU A 416 -9.07 -0.31 -5.67
N ALA A 417 -8.24 -0.31 -4.62
CA ALA A 417 -8.69 -0.15 -3.24
C ALA A 417 -9.46 1.17 -3.04
N HIS A 418 -8.90 2.27 -3.55
CA HIS A 418 -9.55 3.58 -3.51
C HIS A 418 -10.92 3.58 -4.20
N ARG A 419 -11.02 3.07 -5.44
CA ARG A 419 -12.28 2.99 -6.19
C ARG A 419 -13.32 2.16 -5.46
N LYS A 420 -12.95 0.97 -5.00
CA LYS A 420 -13.84 0.08 -4.24
C LYS A 420 -14.46 0.78 -3.03
N ILE A 421 -13.66 1.53 -2.27
CA ILE A 421 -14.17 2.27 -1.11
C ILE A 421 -15.09 3.41 -1.55
N PHE A 422 -14.75 4.19 -2.59
CA PHE A 422 -15.62 5.25 -3.08
C PHE A 422 -16.95 4.74 -3.65
N GLU A 423 -16.94 3.61 -4.34
CA GLU A 423 -18.17 2.93 -4.80
C GLU A 423 -19.04 2.54 -3.60
N SER A 424 -18.44 1.98 -2.55
CA SER A 424 -19.14 1.66 -1.30
C SER A 424 -19.75 2.91 -0.63
N LEU A 425 -19.06 4.05 -0.62
CA LEU A 425 -19.56 5.29 0.00
C LEU A 425 -20.72 5.95 -0.78
N ARG A 426 -20.87 5.65 -2.08
CA ARG A 426 -22.00 6.10 -2.90
C ARG A 426 -23.29 5.34 -2.61
N LEU A 427 -23.19 4.14 -2.03
CA LEU A 427 -24.34 3.35 -1.63
C LEU A 427 -24.96 3.92 -0.34
N GLU A 428 -26.26 3.76 -0.19
CA GLU A 428 -26.93 4.09 1.07
C GLU A 428 -26.32 3.30 2.23
N ARG A 429 -26.35 3.88 3.43
CA ARG A 429 -25.78 3.21 4.62
C ARG A 429 -26.44 1.87 4.95
N ALA A 430 -27.72 1.71 4.59
CA ALA A 430 -28.48 0.50 4.78
C ALA A 430 -28.33 -0.53 3.64
N ASP A 431 -27.62 -0.20 2.55
CA ASP A 431 -27.44 -1.11 1.42
C ASP A 431 -26.48 -2.27 1.83
N PRO A 432 -26.94 -3.52 1.75
CA PRO A 432 -26.10 -4.69 2.11
C PRO A 432 -24.79 -4.77 1.31
N ARG A 433 -24.76 -4.26 0.07
CA ARG A 433 -23.56 -4.21 -0.77
C ARG A 433 -22.47 -3.32 -0.17
N ARG A 434 -22.87 -2.31 0.63
CA ARG A 434 -21.91 -1.47 1.35
C ARG A 434 -21.14 -2.28 2.39
N LEU A 435 -21.82 -3.14 3.15
CA LEU A 435 -21.18 -4.07 4.10
C LEU A 435 -20.27 -5.07 3.37
N LEU A 436 -20.75 -5.61 2.23
CA LEU A 436 -19.96 -6.52 1.40
C LEU A 436 -18.65 -5.89 0.90
N CYS A 437 -18.68 -4.62 0.49
CA CYS A 437 -17.47 -3.89 0.08
C CYS A 437 -16.50 -3.61 1.24
N GLN A 438 -17.01 -3.51 2.46
CA GLN A 438 -16.23 -3.20 3.66
C GLN A 438 -15.62 -4.45 4.32
N GLU A 439 -16.20 -5.64 4.06
CA GLU A 439 -15.69 -6.88 4.62
C GLU A 439 -14.39 -7.30 3.93
N THR A 440 -13.34 -7.49 4.70
CA THR A 440 -12.02 -7.87 4.20
C THR A 440 -11.77 -9.37 4.26
N ASP A 441 -12.43 -10.08 5.21
CA ASP A 441 -12.30 -11.52 5.31
C ASP A 441 -13.10 -12.23 4.19
N PRO A 442 -12.44 -13.01 3.30
CA PRO A 442 -13.10 -13.64 2.15
C PRO A 442 -14.23 -14.59 2.55
N ILE A 443 -14.13 -15.24 3.73
CA ILE A 443 -15.12 -16.19 4.21
C ILE A 443 -16.38 -15.45 4.71
N ASN A 444 -16.23 -14.35 5.44
CA ASN A 444 -17.36 -13.53 5.83
C ASN A 444 -18.00 -12.88 4.62
N ARG A 445 -17.17 -12.43 3.68
CA ARG A 445 -17.60 -11.77 2.43
C ARG A 445 -18.48 -12.67 1.57
N ILE A 446 -18.12 -13.95 1.38
CA ILE A 446 -18.98 -14.86 0.60
C ILE A 446 -20.34 -15.08 1.26
N PHE A 447 -20.41 -15.20 2.56
CA PHE A 447 -21.69 -15.37 3.25
C PHE A 447 -22.57 -14.11 3.19
N LEU A 448 -21.99 -12.92 3.27
CA LEU A 448 -22.72 -11.68 3.00
C LEU A 448 -23.20 -11.60 1.55
N ALA A 449 -22.39 -12.05 0.61
CA ALA A 449 -22.73 -12.06 -0.82
C ALA A 449 -23.89 -13.03 -1.12
N LEU A 450 -23.97 -14.17 -0.43
CA LEU A 450 -25.04 -15.14 -0.58
C LEU A 450 -26.41 -14.59 -0.16
N GLU A 451 -26.44 -13.69 0.83
CA GLU A 451 -27.66 -13.05 1.35
C GLU A 451 -28.20 -11.92 0.43
N ILE A 452 -27.42 -11.49 -0.57
CA ILE A 452 -27.78 -10.38 -1.45
C ILE A 452 -28.38 -10.91 -2.76
N ASP A 453 -29.72 -10.90 -2.87
CA ASP A 453 -30.41 -11.41 -4.08
C ASP A 453 -30.08 -10.63 -5.35
N SER A 454 -29.85 -9.33 -5.24
CA SER A 454 -29.53 -8.45 -6.38
C SER A 454 -28.10 -8.58 -6.89
N LEU A 455 -27.23 -9.38 -6.25
CA LEU A 455 -25.83 -9.53 -6.64
C LEU A 455 -25.72 -10.34 -7.95
N PRO A 456 -24.99 -9.86 -8.97
CA PRO A 456 -24.77 -10.59 -10.21
C PRO A 456 -24.06 -11.93 -9.98
N GLY A 457 -24.45 -12.97 -10.74
CA GLY A 457 -23.89 -14.31 -10.59
C GLY A 457 -22.37 -14.39 -10.83
N TYR A 458 -21.81 -13.52 -11.68
CA TYR A 458 -20.36 -13.46 -11.90
C TYR A 458 -19.60 -12.93 -10.69
N GLU A 459 -20.15 -11.94 -9.95
CA GLU A 459 -19.55 -11.43 -8.71
C GLU A 459 -19.63 -12.50 -7.61
N LEU A 460 -20.78 -13.15 -7.46
CA LEU A 460 -20.93 -14.26 -6.51
C LEU A 460 -19.94 -15.37 -6.78
N SER A 461 -19.71 -15.70 -8.05
CA SER A 461 -18.70 -16.68 -8.47
C SER A 461 -17.28 -16.25 -8.10
N ALA A 462 -16.95 -14.98 -8.27
CA ALA A 462 -15.65 -14.44 -7.91
C ALA A 462 -15.43 -14.48 -6.39
N TYR A 463 -16.42 -14.09 -5.57
CA TYR A 463 -16.32 -14.19 -4.11
C TYR A 463 -16.23 -15.63 -3.62
N THR A 464 -16.93 -16.56 -4.29
CA THR A 464 -16.83 -18.00 -3.98
C THR A 464 -15.41 -18.51 -4.23
N ALA A 465 -14.83 -18.20 -5.40
CA ALA A 465 -13.47 -18.60 -5.75
C ALA A 465 -12.44 -18.03 -4.78
N ASP A 466 -12.56 -16.74 -4.43
CA ASP A 466 -11.68 -16.05 -3.49
C ASP A 466 -11.73 -16.69 -2.08
N ALA A 467 -12.93 -16.96 -1.58
CA ALA A 467 -13.12 -17.63 -0.29
C ALA A 467 -12.51 -19.04 -0.27
N LEU A 468 -12.73 -19.84 -1.31
CA LEU A 468 -12.13 -21.18 -1.42
C LEU A 468 -10.61 -21.13 -1.52
N ALA A 469 -10.06 -20.16 -2.26
CA ALA A 469 -8.62 -19.98 -2.39
C ALA A 469 -7.93 -19.54 -1.10
N SER A 470 -8.63 -18.78 -0.23
CA SER A 470 -8.11 -18.30 1.05
C SER A 470 -7.98 -19.38 2.12
N CYS A 471 -8.61 -20.53 1.91
CA CYS A 471 -8.69 -21.61 2.89
C CYS A 471 -7.62 -22.68 2.71
N GLY A 472 -7.16 -23.25 3.83
CA GLY A 472 -6.42 -24.51 3.85
C GLY A 472 -7.27 -25.67 3.34
N LEU A 473 -6.62 -26.78 2.99
CA LEU A 473 -7.28 -27.90 2.31
C LEU A 473 -8.50 -28.46 3.06
N GLY A 474 -8.39 -28.70 4.36
CA GLY A 474 -9.50 -29.20 5.17
C GLY A 474 -10.66 -28.21 5.30
N ALA A 475 -10.33 -26.93 5.53
CA ALA A 475 -11.29 -25.84 5.66
C ALA A 475 -12.06 -25.59 4.36
N ARG A 476 -11.38 -25.72 3.22
CA ARG A 476 -11.95 -25.49 1.87
C ARG A 476 -13.11 -26.42 1.56
N HIS A 477 -13.00 -27.70 1.90
CA HIS A 477 -14.05 -28.68 1.65
C HIS A 477 -15.31 -28.41 2.48
N LEU A 478 -15.12 -28.08 3.76
CA LEU A 478 -16.24 -27.76 4.64
C LEU A 478 -16.92 -26.44 4.27
N LEU A 479 -16.14 -25.43 3.87
CA LEU A 479 -16.68 -24.18 3.35
C LEU A 479 -17.46 -24.41 2.07
N ALA A 480 -16.95 -25.25 1.15
CA ALA A 480 -17.64 -25.60 -0.09
C ALA A 480 -19.01 -26.26 0.20
N ALA A 481 -19.10 -27.17 1.17
CA ALA A 481 -20.36 -27.75 1.58
C ALA A 481 -21.34 -26.70 2.13
N ALA A 482 -20.86 -25.80 2.99
CA ALA A 482 -21.71 -24.73 3.55
C ALA A 482 -22.22 -23.74 2.49
N ILE A 483 -21.42 -23.47 1.44
CA ILE A 483 -21.83 -22.62 0.31
C ILE A 483 -22.83 -23.38 -0.59
N ALA A 484 -22.59 -24.67 -0.85
CA ALA A 484 -23.44 -25.50 -1.72
C ALA A 484 -24.85 -25.69 -1.16
N ASP A 485 -25.01 -25.66 0.15
CA ASP A 485 -26.32 -25.76 0.80
C ASP A 485 -27.18 -24.50 0.62
N HIS A 486 -26.60 -23.38 0.15
CA HIS A 486 -27.33 -22.12 0.05
C HIS A 486 -28.07 -21.99 -1.28
N ALA A 487 -29.32 -21.52 -1.27
CA ALA A 487 -30.15 -21.38 -2.47
C ALA A 487 -29.53 -20.50 -3.57
N ALA A 488 -28.75 -19.49 -3.17
CA ALA A 488 -28.08 -18.57 -4.09
C ALA A 488 -27.03 -19.26 -5.01
N ILE A 489 -26.65 -20.50 -4.71
CA ILE A 489 -25.66 -21.25 -5.51
C ILE A 489 -26.12 -21.47 -6.98
N ALA A 490 -27.42 -21.48 -7.22
CA ALA A 490 -27.95 -21.58 -8.57
C ALA A 490 -27.55 -20.40 -9.49
N ARG A 491 -27.04 -19.30 -8.93
CA ARG A 491 -26.60 -18.11 -9.67
C ARG A 491 -25.13 -18.14 -10.04
N VAL A 492 -24.31 -19.02 -9.46
CA VAL A 492 -22.88 -19.10 -9.78
C VAL A 492 -22.64 -19.72 -11.15
N ASN A 493 -21.51 -19.40 -11.75
CA ASN A 493 -21.16 -19.98 -13.05
C ASN A 493 -20.91 -21.49 -12.95
N PRO A 494 -21.10 -22.23 -14.07
CA PRO A 494 -20.98 -23.70 -14.06
C PRO A 494 -19.63 -24.22 -13.57
N ALA A 495 -18.53 -23.52 -13.87
CA ALA A 495 -17.19 -23.96 -13.45
C ALA A 495 -17.02 -23.93 -11.92
N ILE A 496 -17.54 -22.91 -11.25
CA ILE A 496 -17.53 -22.84 -9.79
C ILE A 496 -18.48 -23.86 -9.18
N ALA A 497 -19.67 -24.06 -9.78
CA ALA A 497 -20.61 -25.09 -9.34
C ALA A 497 -20.00 -26.50 -9.42
N GLU A 498 -19.27 -26.81 -10.51
CA GLU A 498 -18.54 -28.07 -10.65
C GLU A 498 -17.44 -28.22 -9.60
N GLN A 499 -16.65 -27.17 -9.37
CA GLN A 499 -15.62 -27.17 -8.32
C GLN A 499 -16.22 -27.44 -6.94
N LEU A 500 -17.34 -26.80 -6.59
CA LEU A 500 -18.04 -27.05 -5.34
C LEU A 500 -18.54 -28.49 -5.24
N ALA A 501 -19.15 -29.02 -6.31
CA ALA A 501 -19.65 -30.39 -6.34
C ALA A 501 -18.52 -31.44 -6.14
N ILE A 502 -17.34 -31.19 -6.71
CA ILE A 502 -16.15 -32.03 -6.49
C ILE A 502 -15.75 -32.03 -5.01
N LEU A 503 -15.60 -30.83 -4.44
CA LEU A 503 -15.18 -30.67 -3.03
C LEU A 503 -16.19 -31.28 -2.06
N VAL A 504 -17.50 -31.10 -2.28
CA VAL A 504 -18.57 -31.69 -1.47
C VAL A 504 -18.57 -33.21 -1.60
N GLY A 505 -18.48 -33.73 -2.82
CA GLY A 505 -18.41 -35.18 -3.08
C GLY A 505 -17.22 -35.87 -2.38
N GLU A 506 -16.14 -35.13 -2.13
CA GLU A 506 -14.99 -35.63 -1.38
C GLU A 506 -15.26 -35.77 0.13
N LEU A 507 -16.22 -35.04 0.68
CA LEU A 507 -16.67 -35.18 2.06
C LEU A 507 -17.71 -36.30 2.23
N GLU A 508 -18.61 -36.45 1.26
CA GLU A 508 -19.78 -37.31 1.40
C GLU A 508 -19.50 -38.74 0.98
N ILE A 509 -18.67 -38.96 -0.05
CA ILE A 509 -18.38 -40.27 -0.58
C ILE A 509 -17.31 -40.95 0.24
N GLY A 510 -17.67 -41.95 1.01
CA GLY A 510 -16.75 -42.80 1.75
C GLY A 510 -15.74 -43.49 0.81
N CYS A 511 -14.51 -43.63 1.25
CA CYS A 511 -13.45 -44.28 0.51
C CYS A 511 -13.17 -45.66 1.14
N GLU A 512 -13.41 -46.75 0.36
CA GLU A 512 -12.96 -48.07 0.77
C GLU A 512 -11.45 -48.20 0.62
N ILE A 513 -10.82 -48.74 1.66
CA ILE A 513 -9.37 -48.97 1.67
C ILE A 513 -9.15 -50.43 1.30
N ASP A 514 -8.81 -50.66 0.04
CA ASP A 514 -8.27 -51.93 -0.40
C ASP A 514 -6.78 -52.00 -0.01
N GLY A 515 -6.45 -52.82 1.01
CA GLY A 515 -5.26 -52.56 1.59
C GLY A 515 -4.18 -53.55 1.92
N ASN A 516 -3.30 -53.90 1.03
CA ASN A 516 -1.95 -54.38 1.36
C ASN A 516 -0.98 -53.20 1.28
N PHE A 517 -0.71 -52.51 2.42
CA PHE A 517 0.43 -51.59 2.47
C PHE A 517 1.57 -52.21 3.24
N GLU A 518 2.79 -51.88 2.83
CA GLU A 518 3.98 -52.26 3.59
C GLU A 518 3.92 -51.67 5.01
N ALA A 519 3.87 -52.55 5.99
CA ALA A 519 3.96 -52.16 7.40
C ALA A 519 5.25 -51.33 7.59
N TRP A 520 5.11 -50.15 8.26
CA TRP A 520 6.20 -49.22 8.59
C TRP A 520 6.62 -48.23 7.49
N GLY A 521 6.02 -48.23 6.31
CA GLY A 521 6.27 -47.18 5.30
C GLY A 521 5.63 -45.84 5.65
N PRO A 522 6.01 -44.71 4.96
CA PRO A 522 5.42 -43.38 5.21
C PRO A 522 3.90 -43.36 5.07
N LYS A 523 3.35 -44.12 4.11
CA LYS A 523 1.90 -44.26 3.92
C LYS A 523 1.20 -44.92 5.12
N TYR A 524 1.85 -45.93 5.72
CA TYR A 524 1.32 -46.59 6.91
C TYR A 524 1.30 -45.65 8.14
N LYS A 525 2.37 -44.88 8.32
CA LYS A 525 2.44 -43.87 9.40
C LYS A 525 1.36 -42.80 9.24
N ALA A 526 1.18 -42.25 8.05
CA ALA A 526 0.12 -41.29 7.74
C ALA A 526 -1.27 -41.89 8.01
N TYR A 527 -1.52 -43.16 7.62
CA TYR A 527 -2.78 -43.83 7.94
C TYR A 527 -2.99 -44.01 9.43
N THR A 528 -1.97 -44.45 10.18
CA THR A 528 -2.03 -44.56 11.64
C THR A 528 -2.32 -43.20 12.29
N GLN A 529 -1.73 -42.12 11.78
CA GLN A 529 -2.01 -40.77 12.24
C GLN A 529 -3.44 -40.34 11.95
N ILE A 530 -3.99 -40.69 10.78
CA ILE A 530 -5.41 -40.44 10.47
C ILE A 530 -6.31 -41.11 11.52
N VAL A 531 -6.10 -42.41 11.79
CA VAL A 531 -6.88 -43.17 12.78
C VAL A 531 -6.78 -42.55 14.18
N GLN A 532 -5.56 -42.16 14.60
CA GLN A 532 -5.34 -41.49 15.88
C GLN A 532 -6.00 -40.11 15.93
N THR A 533 -5.90 -39.32 14.89
CA THR A 533 -6.47 -37.99 14.80
C THR A 533 -8.01 -38.03 14.89
N ILE A 534 -8.63 -39.00 14.22
CA ILE A 534 -10.07 -39.21 14.26
C ILE A 534 -10.48 -39.73 15.63
N GLY A 535 -9.78 -40.73 16.18
CA GLY A 535 -10.08 -41.32 17.48
C GLY A 535 -9.92 -40.38 18.66
N SER A 536 -9.01 -39.40 18.58
CA SER A 536 -8.80 -38.39 19.60
C SER A 536 -9.84 -37.26 19.60
N ARG A 537 -10.55 -37.09 18.49
CA ARG A 537 -11.53 -36.00 18.26
C ARG A 537 -12.93 -36.53 18.23
N VAL A 538 -13.46 -36.94 19.37
CA VAL A 538 -14.87 -37.35 19.66
C VAL A 538 -15.57 -38.09 18.51
N ALA A 539 -15.68 -39.38 18.65
CA ALA A 539 -16.15 -40.33 17.64
C ALA A 539 -17.61 -40.19 17.16
N ASP A 540 -18.44 -39.33 17.77
CA ASP A 540 -19.90 -39.37 17.60
C ASP A 540 -20.54 -38.12 16.95
N ALA A 541 -19.72 -37.17 16.43
CA ALA A 541 -20.28 -36.00 15.76
C ALA A 541 -20.34 -36.22 14.22
N PRO A 542 -21.44 -35.82 13.54
CA PRO A 542 -21.56 -35.90 12.08
C PRO A 542 -20.41 -35.23 11.33
N SER A 543 -19.80 -34.21 11.95
CA SER A 543 -18.60 -33.54 11.43
C SER A 543 -17.37 -34.45 11.29
N THR A 544 -17.28 -35.49 12.12
CA THR A 544 -16.14 -36.43 12.10
C THR A 544 -16.17 -37.38 10.91
N ILE A 545 -17.35 -37.70 10.41
CA ILE A 545 -17.54 -38.58 9.25
C ILE A 545 -16.97 -37.89 7.99
N GLY A 546 -17.32 -36.62 7.75
CA GLY A 546 -16.80 -35.86 6.62
C GLY A 546 -15.27 -35.70 6.67
N LEU A 547 -14.70 -35.43 7.84
CA LEU A 547 -13.25 -35.36 8.02
C LEU A 547 -12.57 -36.71 7.73
N ASN A 548 -13.17 -37.81 8.20
CA ASN A 548 -12.65 -39.14 7.94
C ASN A 548 -12.62 -39.45 6.43
N ASN A 549 -13.74 -39.23 5.74
CA ASN A 549 -13.84 -39.42 4.30
C ASN A 549 -12.79 -38.62 3.53
N LEU A 550 -12.64 -37.33 3.89
CA LEU A 550 -11.67 -36.44 3.30
C LEU A 550 -10.23 -36.94 3.49
N LEU A 551 -9.84 -37.24 4.74
CA LEU A 551 -8.48 -37.68 5.04
C LEU A 551 -8.12 -38.99 4.36
N LEU A 552 -9.03 -39.98 4.32
CA LEU A 552 -8.83 -41.23 3.65
C LEU A 552 -8.71 -41.07 2.12
N LYS A 553 -9.50 -40.21 1.52
CA LYS A 553 -9.44 -39.90 0.11
C LYS A 553 -8.15 -39.20 -0.29
N LEU A 554 -7.75 -38.18 0.46
CA LEU A 554 -6.49 -37.45 0.24
C LEU A 554 -5.28 -38.37 0.44
N TRP A 555 -5.33 -39.27 1.40
CA TRP A 555 -4.30 -40.29 1.60
C TRP A 555 -4.19 -41.23 0.40
N LYS A 556 -5.32 -41.70 -0.16
CA LYS A 556 -5.35 -42.54 -1.36
C LYS A 556 -4.77 -41.80 -2.58
N GLN A 557 -5.02 -40.51 -2.72
CA GLN A 557 -4.48 -39.65 -3.75
C GLN A 557 -3.01 -39.24 -3.51
N SER A 558 -2.36 -39.73 -2.45
CA SER A 558 -1.00 -39.37 -2.03
C SER A 558 -0.80 -37.89 -1.66
N GLN A 559 -1.87 -37.16 -1.36
CA GLN A 559 -1.85 -35.78 -0.89
C GLN A 559 -1.68 -35.69 0.63
N CYS A 560 -1.93 -36.75 1.37
CA CYS A 560 -1.67 -36.93 2.80
C CYS A 560 -0.51 -37.92 2.98
N ALA A 561 0.70 -37.55 2.59
CA ALA A 561 1.86 -38.44 2.64
C ALA A 561 2.62 -38.39 3.97
N ASP A 562 2.34 -37.39 4.82
CA ASP A 562 3.09 -37.09 6.05
C ASP A 562 2.13 -36.88 7.23
N GLU A 563 2.54 -37.29 8.42
CA GLU A 563 1.80 -37.12 9.67
C GLU A 563 1.43 -35.66 9.95
N LYS A 564 2.33 -34.73 9.67
CA LYS A 564 2.12 -33.30 9.84
C LYS A 564 1.00 -32.76 8.94
N VAL A 565 0.98 -33.20 7.69
CA VAL A 565 -0.05 -32.81 6.70
C VAL A 565 -1.45 -33.27 7.17
N VAL A 566 -1.54 -34.47 7.74
CA VAL A 566 -2.81 -34.99 8.30
C VAL A 566 -3.32 -34.09 9.42
N VAL A 567 -2.43 -33.71 10.33
CA VAL A 567 -2.78 -32.84 11.46
C VAL A 567 -3.19 -31.45 10.96
N ASP A 568 -2.43 -30.85 10.04
CA ASP A 568 -2.73 -29.53 9.48
C ASP A 568 -4.10 -29.49 8.78
N ILE A 569 -4.46 -30.55 8.03
CA ILE A 569 -5.76 -30.69 7.37
C ILE A 569 -6.87 -30.81 8.41
N ALA A 570 -6.70 -31.64 9.42
CA ALA A 570 -7.68 -31.85 10.46
C ALA A 570 -7.90 -30.57 11.30
N ASP A 571 -6.85 -29.85 11.64
CA ASP A 571 -6.93 -28.61 12.41
C ASP A 571 -7.61 -27.50 11.60
N SER A 572 -7.31 -27.37 10.31
CA SER A 572 -7.98 -26.40 9.43
C SER A 572 -9.46 -26.75 9.25
N TYR A 573 -9.81 -28.02 9.16
CA TYR A 573 -11.19 -28.50 9.07
C TYR A 573 -11.97 -28.16 10.34
N MET A 574 -11.43 -28.48 11.51
CA MET A 574 -12.09 -28.25 12.80
C MET A 574 -12.25 -26.77 13.10
N SER A 575 -11.25 -25.94 12.79
CA SER A 575 -11.34 -24.50 12.92
C SER A 575 -12.46 -23.91 12.06
N MET A 576 -12.59 -24.39 10.82
CA MET A 576 -13.69 -23.96 9.95
C MET A 576 -15.05 -24.44 10.47
N HIS A 577 -15.13 -25.68 10.98
CA HIS A 577 -16.35 -26.21 11.55
C HIS A 577 -16.87 -25.35 12.73
N GLU A 578 -15.98 -25.01 13.65
CA GLU A 578 -16.29 -24.12 14.77
C GLU A 578 -16.78 -22.75 14.28
N ARG A 579 -16.09 -22.18 13.29
CA ARG A 579 -16.46 -20.91 12.69
C ARG A 579 -17.86 -20.93 12.07
N LEU A 580 -18.20 -22.00 11.34
CA LEU A 580 -19.51 -22.15 10.72
C LEU A 580 -20.61 -22.39 11.76
N GLN A 581 -20.33 -23.12 12.85
CA GLN A 581 -21.25 -23.29 13.95
C GLN A 581 -21.56 -21.98 14.67
N ASN A 582 -20.53 -21.20 14.99
CA ASN A 582 -20.68 -19.89 15.62
C ASN A 582 -21.51 -18.93 14.75
N ARG A 583 -21.35 -19.01 13.41
CA ARG A 583 -22.17 -18.23 12.49
C ARG A 583 -23.65 -18.66 12.47
N ARG A 584 -23.95 -19.95 12.56
CA ARG A 584 -25.35 -20.46 12.61
C ARG A 584 -26.05 -20.10 13.91
N ALA A 585 -25.27 -19.86 14.98
CA ALA A 585 -25.78 -19.48 16.29
C ALA A 585 -26.00 -17.96 16.45
N ALA A 586 -25.33 -17.13 15.62
CA ALA A 586 -25.46 -15.68 15.59
C ALA A 586 -26.58 -15.23 14.65
#